data_3f7f241cb16fb6811b15ef9ed04b6dd6
#
_entry.id   3f7f241cb16fb6811b15ef9ed04b6dd6
#
_cell.length_a   1.000
_cell.length_b   1.000
_cell.length_c   1.000
_cell.angle_alpha   90.00
_cell.angle_beta   90.00
_cell.angle_gamma   90.00
#
_symmetry.space_group_name_H-M   'P 1'
#
loop_
_entity.id
_entity.type
_entity.pdbx_description
1 polymer ?
#
loop_
_entity_poly.entity_id
_entity_poly.type
_entity_poly.pdbx_seq_one_letter_code
_entity_poly.pdbx_strand_id
1 'polypeptide(L)'
;MEYREVAPSRPLAAIIRCYWLLAGSAPRAGDVDAAAEPALPDGSPELIFNLADPFEEVDAGGTASRQPPIMLVGQITRPMVVRATARIDMVAVRFEAHGASLLHDRMHQLTGRSVDAATLLDGALVPVAAGLARTTTTERRVAILDDALIRLVALRPPPDQRVAAAVRSIRATHGAVDVDTLAREHALSPRSLQRLFGAQVGISPKLLARIVRFQRVFAAWRDDPRSLARVAAECGYYDQSHLVRDFRDFAGAPPAGFLAALPEFTAFFTS
;
A
#
# COMPACT_ATOMS: atom_id res chain seq x y z
N MET A 1 -5.57 4.87 18.30
CA MET A 1 -4.34 4.16 17.82
C MET A 1 -3.22 5.18 17.60
N GLU A 2 -1.94 4.82 17.79
CA GLU A 2 -0.79 5.68 17.48
C GLU A 2 -0.16 5.20 16.17
N TYR A 3 -0.13 6.06 15.17
CA TYR A 3 0.47 5.81 13.87
C TYR A 3 1.63 6.76 13.63
N ARG A 4 2.75 6.24 13.10
CA ARG A 4 3.93 7.03 12.80
C ARG A 4 4.58 6.56 11.50
N GLU A 5 4.95 7.49 10.63
CA GLU A 5 5.78 7.23 9.45
C GLU A 5 7.21 7.74 9.65
N VAL A 6 8.18 6.99 9.11
CA VAL A 6 9.61 7.33 9.14
C VAL A 6 10.21 7.09 7.77
N ALA A 7 10.99 8.04 7.28
CA ALA A 7 11.68 7.89 6.01
C ALA A 7 12.78 6.80 6.08
N PRO A 8 13.00 6.03 5.01
CA PRO A 8 14.10 5.08 4.93
C PRO A 8 15.45 5.81 4.80
N SER A 9 16.55 5.07 5.04
CA SER A 9 17.89 5.56 4.73
C SER A 9 18.09 5.82 3.22
N ARG A 10 19.01 6.71 2.87
CA ARG A 10 19.27 7.11 1.48
C ARG A 10 19.43 5.95 0.48
N PRO A 11 20.17 4.85 0.79
CA PRO A 11 20.29 3.73 -0.14
C PRO A 11 18.97 3.06 -0.53
N LEU A 12 17.95 3.16 0.33
CA LEU A 12 16.66 2.52 0.15
C LEU A 12 15.57 3.45 -0.39
N ALA A 13 15.81 4.77 -0.42
CA ALA A 13 14.81 5.79 -0.77
C ALA A 13 14.26 5.68 -2.21
N ALA A 14 14.94 4.96 -3.11
CA ALA A 14 14.45 4.72 -4.47
C ALA A 14 13.40 3.59 -4.56
N ILE A 15 13.30 2.76 -3.51
CA ILE A 15 12.47 1.54 -3.50
C ILE A 15 11.51 1.47 -2.32
N ILE A 16 11.78 2.22 -1.25
CA ILE A 16 10.94 2.31 -0.05
C ILE A 16 10.41 3.73 0.08
N ARG A 17 9.10 3.85 0.23
CA ARG A 17 8.41 5.11 0.46
C ARG A 17 8.55 5.57 1.90
N CYS A 18 8.22 4.69 2.84
CA CYS A 18 8.38 4.91 4.28
C CYS A 18 8.38 3.58 5.04
N TYR A 19 8.83 3.64 6.28
CA TYR A 19 8.43 2.70 7.32
C TYR A 19 7.24 3.26 8.06
N TRP A 20 6.29 2.41 8.44
CA TRP A 20 5.24 2.84 9.35
C TRP A 20 5.13 1.89 10.55
N LEU A 21 4.75 2.48 11.67
CA LEU A 21 4.53 1.80 12.93
C LEU A 21 3.11 2.11 13.41
N LEU A 22 2.41 1.09 13.86
CA LEU A 22 1.08 1.20 14.43
C LEU A 22 1.04 0.48 15.76
N ALA A 23 0.67 1.20 16.82
CA ALA A 23 0.54 0.66 18.17
C ALA A 23 -0.80 1.03 18.79
N GLY A 24 -1.32 0.16 19.64
CA GLY A 24 -2.59 0.38 20.34
C GLY A 24 -3.26 -0.91 20.75
N SER A 25 -4.57 -0.84 20.83
CA SER A 25 -5.44 -1.99 21.12
C SER A 25 -6.71 -1.91 20.31
N ALA A 26 -7.22 -3.06 19.92
CA ALA A 26 -8.55 -3.18 19.37
C ALA A 26 -9.59 -2.64 20.37
N PRO A 27 -10.72 -2.12 19.91
CA PRO A 27 -11.90 -1.88 20.75
C PRO A 27 -12.28 -3.17 21.48
N ARG A 28 -12.85 -3.04 22.70
CA ARG A 28 -13.22 -4.23 23.49
C ARG A 28 -14.32 -5.03 22.78
N ALA A 29 -14.27 -6.35 22.95
CA ALA A 29 -15.32 -7.22 22.47
C ALA A 29 -16.67 -6.76 23.06
N GLY A 30 -17.59 -6.34 22.20
CA GLY A 30 -18.89 -5.75 22.58
C GLY A 30 -19.03 -4.26 22.26
N ASP A 31 -17.95 -3.54 21.98
CA ASP A 31 -18.03 -2.21 21.41
C ASP A 31 -18.47 -2.33 19.93
N VAL A 32 -19.44 -1.52 19.56
CA VAL A 32 -19.98 -1.47 18.16
C VAL A 32 -18.87 -1.08 17.16
N ASP A 33 -17.76 -0.52 17.65
CA ASP A 33 -16.62 -0.05 16.90
C ASP A 33 -15.46 -1.08 16.74
N ALA A 34 -15.64 -2.33 17.20
CA ALA A 34 -14.76 -3.44 16.78
C ALA A 34 -14.98 -3.79 15.29
N ALA A 35 -15.31 -2.78 14.50
CA ALA A 35 -15.64 -2.91 13.11
C ALA A 35 -14.40 -3.29 12.32
N ALA A 36 -14.58 -4.20 11.38
CA ALA A 36 -13.60 -4.43 10.35
C ALA A 36 -13.51 -3.18 9.45
N GLU A 37 -12.28 -2.69 9.22
CA GLU A 37 -12.03 -1.48 8.46
C GLU A 37 -11.38 -1.78 7.11
N PRO A 38 -11.67 -1.02 6.05
CA PRO A 38 -11.07 -1.23 4.75
C PRO A 38 -9.66 -0.65 4.68
N ALA A 39 -8.67 -1.47 4.31
CA ALA A 39 -7.42 -1.02 3.74
C ALA A 39 -7.64 -0.74 2.24
N LEU A 40 -7.38 0.47 1.80
CA LEU A 40 -7.67 0.94 0.45
C LEU A 40 -6.44 0.85 -0.47
N PRO A 41 -6.66 0.71 -1.79
CA PRO A 41 -5.58 0.80 -2.76
C PRO A 41 -4.84 2.13 -2.68
N ASP A 42 -3.52 2.09 -2.45
CA ASP A 42 -2.63 3.27 -2.41
C ASP A 42 -1.49 3.22 -3.45
N GLY A 43 -1.43 2.10 -4.18
CA GLY A 43 -0.40 1.84 -5.19
C GLY A 43 0.95 1.47 -4.60
N SER A 44 0.99 0.95 -3.37
CA SER A 44 2.21 0.55 -2.66
C SER A 44 2.06 -0.88 -2.12
N PRO A 45 2.94 -1.81 -2.50
CA PRO A 45 3.05 -3.07 -1.78
C PRO A 45 3.64 -2.86 -0.39
N GLU A 46 3.34 -3.76 0.55
CA GLU A 46 3.83 -3.64 1.93
C GLU A 46 4.38 -4.95 2.47
N LEU A 47 5.50 -4.88 3.19
CA LEU A 47 6.00 -5.96 4.03
C LEU A 47 5.69 -5.62 5.48
N ILE A 48 4.81 -6.41 6.11
CA ILE A 48 4.26 -6.11 7.43
C ILE A 48 4.74 -7.16 8.43
N PHE A 49 5.22 -6.69 9.58
CA PHE A 49 5.56 -7.49 10.75
C PHE A 49 4.53 -7.22 11.84
N ASN A 50 3.73 -8.21 12.16
CA ASN A 50 2.81 -8.16 13.29
C ASN A 50 3.51 -8.74 14.53
N LEU A 51 3.80 -7.87 15.49
CA LEU A 51 4.61 -8.19 16.68
C LEU A 51 3.74 -8.49 17.91
N ALA A 52 2.41 -8.37 17.78
CA ALA A 52 1.45 -8.63 18.84
C ALA A 52 0.36 -9.60 18.38
N ASP A 53 -0.92 -9.30 18.70
CA ASP A 53 -2.03 -10.14 18.30
C ASP A 53 -2.30 -9.98 16.79
N PRO A 54 -2.51 -11.08 16.05
CA PRO A 54 -2.69 -11.02 14.60
C PRO A 54 -3.99 -10.31 14.22
N PHE A 55 -3.94 -9.55 13.15
CA PHE A 55 -5.14 -9.08 12.48
C PHE A 55 -5.84 -10.23 11.76
N GLU A 56 -7.12 -10.04 11.50
CA GLU A 56 -7.92 -10.91 10.64
C GLU A 56 -8.28 -10.16 9.35
N GLU A 57 -8.21 -10.87 8.24
CA GLU A 57 -8.78 -10.42 6.97
C GLU A 57 -10.18 -11.01 6.83
N VAL A 58 -11.16 -10.16 6.52
CA VAL A 58 -12.57 -10.55 6.40
C VAL A 58 -12.96 -10.53 4.93
N ASP A 59 -13.36 -11.67 4.40
CA ASP A 59 -13.80 -11.79 3.01
C ASP A 59 -15.23 -11.21 2.79
N ALA A 60 -15.65 -11.15 1.53
CA ALA A 60 -16.97 -10.65 1.16
C ALA A 60 -18.13 -11.48 1.73
N GLY A 61 -17.89 -12.71 2.15
CA GLY A 61 -18.84 -13.60 2.82
C GLY A 61 -18.88 -13.41 4.34
N GLY A 62 -18.03 -12.54 4.89
CA GLY A 62 -17.90 -12.32 6.34
C GLY A 62 -17.00 -13.34 7.04
N THR A 63 -16.33 -14.24 6.30
CA THR A 63 -15.42 -15.21 6.89
C THR A 63 -14.10 -14.52 7.25
N ALA A 64 -13.69 -14.65 8.51
CA ALA A 64 -12.44 -14.11 8.99
C ALA A 64 -11.30 -15.13 8.88
N SER A 65 -10.17 -14.71 8.37
CA SER A 65 -8.94 -15.50 8.33
C SER A 65 -7.80 -14.73 8.99
N ARG A 66 -7.03 -15.44 9.81
CA ARG A 66 -5.92 -14.84 10.56
C ARG A 66 -4.76 -14.50 9.64
N GLN A 67 -4.26 -13.28 9.72
CA GLN A 67 -3.09 -12.86 8.95
C GLN A 67 -1.79 -13.50 9.49
N PRO A 68 -0.83 -13.86 8.63
CA PRO A 68 0.48 -14.36 9.09
C PRO A 68 1.26 -13.27 9.85
N PRO A 69 2.16 -13.66 10.76
CA PRO A 69 2.97 -12.71 11.55
C PRO A 69 3.90 -11.84 10.69
N ILE A 70 4.38 -12.39 9.58
CA ILE A 70 5.20 -11.67 8.60
C ILE A 70 4.52 -11.85 7.26
N MET A 71 4.01 -10.77 6.68
CA MET A 71 3.28 -10.87 5.42
C MET A 71 3.78 -9.87 4.38
N LEU A 72 3.77 -10.30 3.12
CA LEU A 72 3.92 -9.44 1.97
C LEU A 72 2.54 -9.23 1.35
N VAL A 73 2.09 -7.99 1.36
CA VAL A 73 0.86 -7.55 0.71
C VAL A 73 1.24 -6.99 -0.66
N GLY A 74 0.70 -7.60 -1.72
CA GLY A 74 0.87 -7.09 -3.08
C GLY A 74 0.04 -5.83 -3.33
N GLN A 75 -0.02 -5.41 -4.59
CA GLN A 75 -0.88 -4.27 -4.96
C GLN A 75 -2.34 -4.58 -4.63
N ILE A 76 -2.95 -3.77 -3.78
CA ILE A 76 -4.39 -3.81 -3.50
C ILE A 76 -5.11 -3.10 -4.66
N THR A 77 -6.13 -3.72 -5.22
CA THR A 77 -6.92 -3.16 -6.33
C THR A 77 -8.41 -3.01 -5.98
N ARG A 78 -8.81 -3.50 -4.81
CA ARG A 78 -10.13 -3.39 -4.17
C ARG A 78 -9.92 -3.25 -2.67
N PRO A 79 -10.90 -2.77 -1.90
CA PRO A 79 -10.74 -2.70 -0.45
C PRO A 79 -10.46 -4.09 0.13
N MET A 80 -9.46 -4.18 0.99
CA MET A 80 -9.18 -5.34 1.81
C MET A 80 -9.68 -5.04 3.22
N VAL A 81 -10.63 -5.81 3.70
CA VAL A 81 -11.24 -5.55 5.01
C VAL A 81 -10.44 -6.26 6.08
N VAL A 82 -9.96 -5.50 7.06
CA VAL A 82 -9.13 -6.03 8.16
C VAL A 82 -9.74 -5.70 9.51
N ARG A 83 -9.50 -6.56 10.50
CA ARG A 83 -9.98 -6.40 11.86
C ARG A 83 -8.86 -6.67 12.86
N ALA A 84 -8.63 -5.72 13.76
CA ALA A 84 -7.74 -5.93 14.89
C ALA A 84 -8.41 -6.88 15.91
N THR A 85 -7.63 -7.83 16.48
CA THR A 85 -8.20 -8.83 17.42
C THR A 85 -7.99 -8.48 18.88
N ALA A 86 -6.86 -7.84 19.23
CA ALA A 86 -6.55 -7.39 20.58
C ALA A 86 -5.47 -6.31 20.58
N ARG A 87 -4.27 -6.60 21.12
CA ARG A 87 -3.15 -5.65 21.15
C ARG A 87 -2.54 -5.47 19.76
N ILE A 88 -2.31 -4.24 19.38
CA ILE A 88 -1.72 -3.85 18.10
C ILE A 88 -0.27 -3.43 18.36
N ASP A 89 0.66 -4.06 17.65
CA ASP A 89 2.06 -3.65 17.54
C ASP A 89 2.56 -4.12 16.17
N MET A 90 2.51 -3.23 15.19
CA MET A 90 2.87 -3.50 13.80
C MET A 90 4.00 -2.60 13.37
N VAL A 91 4.90 -3.15 12.59
CA VAL A 91 5.96 -2.42 11.89
C VAL A 91 5.95 -2.85 10.44
N ALA A 92 5.98 -1.90 9.53
CA ALA A 92 5.93 -2.24 8.12
C ALA A 92 6.86 -1.40 7.26
N VAL A 93 7.16 -1.97 6.10
CA VAL A 93 7.87 -1.35 4.99
C VAL A 93 6.86 -1.09 3.90
N ARG A 94 6.56 0.18 3.62
CA ARG A 94 5.78 0.59 2.46
C ARG A 94 6.71 0.85 1.30
N PHE A 95 6.60 0.03 0.28
CA PHE A 95 7.46 0.16 -0.90
C PHE A 95 6.94 1.21 -1.88
N GLU A 96 7.84 1.77 -2.68
CA GLU A 96 7.44 2.34 -3.96
C GLU A 96 6.76 1.26 -4.81
N ALA A 97 5.89 1.65 -5.74
CA ALA A 97 5.05 0.69 -6.47
C ALA A 97 5.82 -0.49 -7.09
N HIS A 98 7.08 -0.26 -7.47
CA HIS A 98 7.99 -1.26 -8.05
C HIS A 98 8.97 -1.88 -7.02
N GLY A 99 9.06 -1.32 -5.81
CA GLY A 99 10.13 -1.65 -4.86
C GLY A 99 10.08 -3.06 -4.32
N ALA A 100 8.88 -3.61 -4.10
CA ALA A 100 8.71 -4.98 -3.61
C ALA A 100 9.12 -6.06 -4.62
N SER A 101 9.40 -5.71 -5.88
CA SER A 101 9.94 -6.64 -6.87
C SER A 101 11.32 -7.20 -6.49
N LEU A 102 12.01 -6.59 -5.54
CA LEU A 102 13.21 -7.14 -4.91
C LEU A 102 12.94 -8.39 -4.06
N LEU A 103 11.72 -8.54 -3.56
CA LEU A 103 11.32 -9.69 -2.74
C LEU A 103 10.72 -10.81 -3.61
N HIS A 104 10.07 -10.46 -4.71
CA HIS A 104 9.40 -11.40 -5.59
C HIS A 104 9.37 -10.88 -7.04
N ASP A 105 9.86 -11.67 -8.00
CA ASP A 105 10.05 -11.27 -9.40
C ASP A 105 8.77 -11.26 -10.25
N ARG A 106 7.65 -11.77 -9.70
CA ARG A 106 6.35 -11.89 -10.37
C ARG A 106 5.24 -11.20 -9.56
N MET A 107 5.38 -9.91 -9.34
CA MET A 107 4.45 -9.14 -8.50
C MET A 107 2.97 -9.28 -8.88
N HIS A 108 2.64 -9.57 -10.15
CA HIS A 108 1.26 -9.81 -10.59
C HIS A 108 0.63 -11.05 -9.91
N GLN A 109 1.42 -12.02 -9.42
CA GLN A 109 0.89 -13.17 -8.68
C GLN A 109 0.46 -12.81 -7.25
N LEU A 110 0.91 -11.66 -6.74
CA LEU A 110 0.59 -11.15 -5.42
C LEU A 110 -0.51 -10.08 -5.43
N THR A 111 -0.98 -9.67 -6.61
CA THR A 111 -2.02 -8.63 -6.73
C THR A 111 -3.31 -9.05 -6.03
N GLY A 112 -3.81 -8.21 -5.11
CA GLY A 112 -4.98 -8.45 -4.29
C GLY A 112 -4.80 -9.58 -3.26
N ARG A 113 -3.56 -9.88 -2.87
CA ARG A 113 -3.26 -10.97 -1.94
C ARG A 113 -2.28 -10.56 -0.85
N SER A 114 -2.52 -11.09 0.34
CA SER A 114 -1.55 -11.15 1.44
C SER A 114 -0.95 -12.56 1.46
N VAL A 115 0.38 -12.68 1.49
CA VAL A 115 1.07 -13.97 1.54
C VAL A 115 2.02 -14.02 2.72
N ASP A 116 2.25 -15.21 3.28
CA ASP A 116 3.25 -15.41 4.32
C ASP A 116 4.66 -15.17 3.76
N ALA A 117 5.25 -14.05 4.17
CA ALA A 117 6.57 -13.63 3.71
C ALA A 117 7.70 -14.47 4.34
N ALA A 118 7.48 -15.11 5.49
CA ALA A 118 8.45 -16.03 6.05
C ALA A 118 8.62 -17.26 5.14
N THR A 119 7.51 -17.82 4.68
CA THR A 119 7.53 -18.93 3.70
C THR A 119 8.06 -18.48 2.34
N LEU A 120 7.61 -17.31 1.84
CA LEU A 120 8.00 -16.79 0.53
C LEU A 120 9.51 -16.54 0.40
N LEU A 121 10.19 -16.20 1.50
CA LEU A 121 11.61 -15.83 1.55
C LEU A 121 12.45 -16.83 2.37
N ASP A 122 12.03 -18.09 2.42
CA ASP A 122 12.76 -19.21 3.05
C ASP A 122 13.25 -18.90 4.48
N GLY A 123 12.41 -18.21 5.26
CA GLY A 123 12.71 -17.87 6.66
C GLY A 123 13.67 -16.67 6.85
N ALA A 124 14.15 -16.05 5.80
CA ALA A 124 15.14 -14.95 5.89
C ALA A 124 14.66 -13.75 6.75
N LEU A 125 13.36 -13.55 6.88
CA LEU A 125 12.76 -12.47 7.68
C LEU A 125 12.49 -12.84 9.14
N VAL A 126 12.59 -14.10 9.54
CA VAL A 126 12.34 -14.56 10.93
C VAL A 126 13.29 -13.89 11.93
N PRO A 127 14.62 -13.80 11.69
CA PRO A 127 15.51 -13.08 12.58
C PRO A 127 15.21 -11.58 12.68
N VAL A 128 14.72 -10.98 11.60
CA VAL A 128 14.31 -9.56 11.56
C VAL A 128 13.11 -9.35 12.48
N ALA A 129 12.06 -10.15 12.35
CA ALA A 129 10.88 -10.12 13.22
C ALA A 129 11.26 -10.30 14.70
N ALA A 130 12.14 -11.27 15.01
CA ALA A 130 12.64 -11.49 16.36
C ALA A 130 13.43 -10.28 16.88
N GLY A 131 14.18 -9.59 16.04
CA GLY A 131 14.87 -8.33 16.37
C GLY A 131 13.90 -7.20 16.69
N LEU A 132 12.87 -7.02 15.86
CA LEU A 132 11.81 -6.02 16.01
C LEU A 132 11.02 -6.23 17.32
N ALA A 133 10.69 -7.47 17.66
CA ALA A 133 9.94 -7.80 18.88
C ALA A 133 10.71 -7.51 20.17
N ARG A 134 12.05 -7.50 20.13
CA ARG A 134 12.91 -7.20 21.29
C ARG A 134 13.10 -5.73 21.59
N THR A 135 12.55 -4.84 20.77
CA THR A 135 12.67 -3.39 20.99
C THR A 135 11.35 -2.67 20.69
N THR A 136 11.11 -1.60 21.44
CA THR A 136 9.91 -0.77 21.29
C THR A 136 10.23 0.63 20.73
N THR A 137 11.52 1.00 20.63
CA THR A 137 11.88 2.33 20.12
C THR A 137 11.83 2.36 18.61
N THR A 138 11.21 3.40 18.06
CA THR A 138 11.06 3.62 16.61
C THR A 138 12.43 3.59 15.91
N GLU A 139 13.40 4.30 16.43
CA GLU A 139 14.75 4.43 15.85
C GLU A 139 15.45 3.08 15.72
N ARG A 140 15.31 2.24 16.74
CA ARG A 140 15.92 0.90 16.74
C ARG A 140 15.22 -0.03 15.76
N ARG A 141 13.90 0.02 15.69
CA ARG A 141 13.10 -0.76 14.71
C ARG A 141 13.46 -0.37 13.28
N VAL A 142 13.54 0.94 12.98
CA VAL A 142 13.96 1.45 11.67
C VAL A 142 15.36 0.99 11.32
N ALA A 143 16.31 1.07 12.24
CA ALA A 143 17.69 0.60 12.01
C ALA A 143 17.73 -0.90 11.67
N ILE A 144 16.94 -1.74 12.36
CA ILE A 144 16.85 -3.18 12.06
C ILE A 144 16.32 -3.42 10.65
N LEU A 145 15.28 -2.67 10.24
CA LEU A 145 14.72 -2.79 8.89
C LEU A 145 15.70 -2.31 7.81
N ASP A 146 16.32 -1.15 8.02
CA ASP A 146 17.32 -0.60 7.08
C ASP A 146 18.46 -1.62 6.87
N ASP A 147 19.06 -2.13 7.93
CA ASP A 147 20.13 -3.11 7.88
C ASP A 147 19.72 -4.40 7.14
N ALA A 148 18.52 -4.91 7.41
CA ALA A 148 18.01 -6.12 6.78
C ALA A 148 17.75 -5.90 5.29
N LEU A 149 17.12 -4.79 4.92
CA LEU A 149 16.75 -4.48 3.54
C LEU A 149 17.96 -4.11 2.70
N ILE A 150 18.94 -3.39 3.23
CA ILE A 150 20.22 -3.13 2.54
C ILE A 150 20.90 -4.45 2.16
N ARG A 151 20.94 -5.43 3.08
CA ARG A 151 21.51 -6.76 2.77
C ARG A 151 20.70 -7.51 1.70
N LEU A 152 19.37 -7.45 1.77
CA LEU A 152 18.51 -8.08 0.76
C LEU A 152 18.68 -7.46 -0.63
N VAL A 153 18.73 -6.13 -0.69
CA VAL A 153 18.94 -5.39 -1.94
C VAL A 153 20.29 -5.71 -2.56
N ALA A 154 21.35 -5.84 -1.76
CA ALA A 154 22.69 -6.16 -2.26
C ALA A 154 22.79 -7.56 -2.92
N LEU A 155 21.85 -8.46 -2.61
CA LEU A 155 21.81 -9.83 -3.14
C LEU A 155 20.93 -9.99 -4.38
N ARG A 156 20.21 -8.94 -4.80
CA ARG A 156 19.23 -9.00 -5.88
C ARG A 156 19.51 -7.98 -6.98
N PRO A 157 19.21 -8.29 -8.25
CA PRO A 157 19.29 -7.29 -9.30
C PRO A 157 18.32 -6.15 -9.00
N PRO A 158 18.71 -4.89 -9.24
CA PRO A 158 17.83 -3.75 -9.03
C PRO A 158 16.63 -3.81 -10.00
N PRO A 159 15.48 -3.23 -9.61
CA PRO A 159 14.35 -3.06 -10.51
C PRO A 159 14.75 -2.31 -11.79
N ASP A 160 14.02 -2.54 -12.89
CA ASP A 160 14.25 -1.82 -14.15
C ASP A 160 14.04 -0.31 -13.94
N GLN A 161 15.09 0.47 -14.17
CA GLN A 161 15.07 1.92 -13.96
C GLN A 161 14.00 2.64 -14.78
N ARG A 162 13.60 2.08 -15.93
CA ARG A 162 12.54 2.63 -16.79
C ARG A 162 11.17 2.46 -16.12
N VAL A 163 10.93 1.33 -15.43
CA VAL A 163 9.74 1.11 -14.62
C VAL A 163 9.71 2.08 -13.43
N ALA A 164 10.83 2.21 -12.72
CA ALA A 164 10.96 3.15 -11.62
C ALA A 164 10.69 4.60 -12.07
N ALA A 165 11.22 5.00 -13.23
CA ALA A 165 10.99 6.31 -13.82
C ALA A 165 9.51 6.51 -14.21
N ALA A 166 8.88 5.52 -14.85
CA ALA A 166 7.46 5.58 -15.21
C ALA A 166 6.55 5.65 -13.97
N VAL A 167 6.87 4.94 -12.89
CA VAL A 167 6.16 5.05 -11.60
C VAL A 167 6.27 6.48 -11.04
N ARG A 168 7.48 7.08 -11.07
CA ARG A 168 7.66 8.48 -10.64
C ARG A 168 6.86 9.46 -11.49
N SER A 169 6.83 9.29 -12.83
CA SER A 169 6.02 10.13 -13.72
C SER A 169 4.53 10.03 -13.41
N ILE A 170 4.00 8.81 -13.18
CA ILE A 170 2.59 8.62 -12.78
C ILE A 170 2.28 9.33 -11.46
N ARG A 171 3.16 9.23 -10.46
CA ARG A 171 2.96 9.91 -9.17
C ARG A 171 3.07 11.44 -9.31
N ALA A 172 4.10 11.95 -9.99
CA ALA A 172 4.34 13.38 -10.19
C ALA A 172 3.19 14.09 -10.93
N THR A 173 2.52 13.37 -11.84
CA THR A 173 1.36 13.89 -12.58
C THR A 173 0.03 13.56 -11.89
N HIS A 174 0.06 13.03 -10.66
CA HIS A 174 -1.14 12.59 -9.94
C HIS A 174 -2.04 11.65 -10.75
N GLY A 175 -1.43 10.78 -11.57
CA GLY A 175 -2.15 9.84 -12.42
C GLY A 175 -2.72 10.44 -13.72
N ALA A 176 -2.43 11.70 -14.03
CA ALA A 176 -2.83 12.34 -15.29
C ALA A 176 -1.82 12.02 -16.40
N VAL A 177 -1.75 10.74 -16.81
CA VAL A 177 -0.82 10.26 -17.84
C VAL A 177 -1.56 9.57 -18.98
N ASP A 178 -1.04 9.75 -20.18
CA ASP A 178 -1.33 8.89 -21.31
C ASP A 178 -0.30 7.75 -21.36
N VAL A 179 -0.76 6.50 -21.42
CA VAL A 179 0.10 5.32 -21.30
C VAL A 179 1.04 5.17 -22.50
N ASP A 180 0.61 5.55 -23.69
CA ASP A 180 1.43 5.46 -24.90
C ASP A 180 2.55 6.52 -24.88
N THR A 181 2.22 7.71 -24.40
CA THR A 181 3.19 8.78 -24.17
C THR A 181 4.20 8.37 -23.08
N LEU A 182 3.72 7.86 -21.95
CA LEU A 182 4.56 7.35 -20.86
C LEU A 182 5.56 6.28 -21.35
N ALA A 183 5.08 5.34 -22.19
CA ALA A 183 5.95 4.30 -22.74
C ALA A 183 7.07 4.91 -23.62
N ARG A 184 6.73 5.85 -24.51
CA ARG A 184 7.70 6.52 -25.39
C ARG A 184 8.74 7.33 -24.60
N GLU A 185 8.33 8.07 -23.59
CA GLU A 185 9.22 8.87 -22.72
C GLU A 185 10.27 8.01 -22.00
N HIS A 186 9.93 6.75 -21.74
CA HIS A 186 10.84 5.81 -21.07
C HIS A 186 11.46 4.77 -22.03
N ALA A 187 11.51 5.06 -23.34
CA ALA A 187 12.09 4.20 -24.36
C ALA A 187 11.55 2.75 -24.34
N LEU A 188 10.22 2.62 -24.15
CA LEU A 188 9.51 1.35 -24.16
C LEU A 188 8.38 1.36 -25.20
N SER A 189 8.05 0.19 -25.74
CA SER A 189 6.74 0.03 -26.40
C SER A 189 5.64 -0.10 -25.32
N PRO A 190 4.37 0.24 -25.62
CA PRO A 190 3.26 0.06 -24.68
C PRO A 190 3.15 -1.39 -24.17
N ARG A 191 3.38 -2.37 -25.04
CA ARG A 191 3.39 -3.79 -24.65
C ARG A 191 4.55 -4.14 -23.71
N SER A 192 5.74 -3.58 -23.94
CA SER A 192 6.90 -3.79 -23.05
C SER A 192 6.68 -3.15 -21.69
N LEU A 193 6.15 -1.92 -21.66
CA LEU A 193 5.80 -1.23 -20.41
C LEU A 193 4.79 -2.05 -19.62
N GLN A 194 3.71 -2.52 -20.24
CA GLN A 194 2.68 -3.31 -19.59
C GLN A 194 3.24 -4.62 -19.03
N ARG A 195 4.10 -5.34 -19.76
CA ARG A 195 4.74 -6.58 -19.31
C ARG A 195 5.65 -6.33 -18.11
N LEU A 196 6.49 -5.29 -18.16
CA LEU A 196 7.40 -4.94 -17.06
C LEU A 196 6.63 -4.48 -15.82
N PHE A 197 5.56 -3.69 -15.98
CA PHE A 197 4.67 -3.32 -14.89
C PHE A 197 4.01 -4.54 -14.26
N GLY A 198 3.52 -5.49 -15.05
CA GLY A 198 2.98 -6.74 -14.52
C GLY A 198 4.01 -7.49 -13.66
N ALA A 199 5.25 -7.58 -14.10
CA ALA A 199 6.31 -8.28 -13.38
C ALA A 199 6.75 -7.52 -12.11
N GLN A 200 6.98 -6.20 -12.18
CA GLN A 200 7.64 -5.45 -11.09
C GLN A 200 6.68 -4.65 -10.22
N VAL A 201 5.54 -4.21 -10.76
CA VAL A 201 4.53 -3.43 -10.01
C VAL A 201 3.35 -4.32 -9.59
N GLY A 202 3.02 -5.32 -10.39
CA GLY A 202 1.90 -6.23 -10.16
C GLY A 202 0.61 -5.81 -10.87
N ILE A 203 0.48 -4.55 -11.25
CA ILE A 203 -0.69 -4.00 -11.94
C ILE A 203 -0.28 -3.22 -13.20
N SER A 204 -1.24 -2.89 -14.07
CA SER A 204 -0.95 -2.10 -15.27
C SER A 204 -0.63 -0.64 -14.95
N PRO A 205 0.11 0.09 -15.83
CA PRO A 205 0.34 1.53 -15.66
C PRO A 205 -0.96 2.33 -15.53
N LYS A 206 -1.97 1.99 -16.32
CA LYS A 206 -3.30 2.63 -16.29
C LYS A 206 -3.99 2.44 -14.94
N LEU A 207 -3.90 1.24 -14.35
CA LEU A 207 -4.51 0.96 -13.05
C LEU A 207 -3.78 1.70 -11.93
N LEU A 208 -2.43 1.73 -11.95
CA LEU A 208 -1.66 2.53 -11.00
C LEU A 208 -2.03 4.02 -11.08
N ALA A 209 -2.16 4.57 -12.30
CA ALA A 209 -2.58 5.96 -12.50
C ALA A 209 -3.98 6.25 -11.93
N ARG A 210 -4.94 5.32 -12.10
CA ARG A 210 -6.27 5.42 -11.47
C ARG A 210 -6.19 5.40 -9.94
N ILE A 211 -5.38 4.52 -9.36
CA ILE A 211 -5.20 4.43 -7.90
C ILE A 211 -4.55 5.71 -7.36
N VAL A 212 -3.51 6.24 -8.01
CA VAL A 212 -2.86 7.50 -7.61
C VAL A 212 -3.85 8.67 -7.64
N ARG A 213 -4.71 8.74 -8.67
CA ARG A 213 -5.78 9.74 -8.76
C ARG A 213 -6.82 9.57 -7.67
N PHE A 214 -7.22 8.34 -7.38
CA PHE A 214 -8.16 8.01 -6.29
C PHE A 214 -7.63 8.46 -4.93
N GLN A 215 -6.37 8.22 -4.62
CA GLN A 215 -5.76 8.66 -3.37
C GLN A 215 -5.79 10.20 -3.20
N ARG A 216 -5.65 10.94 -4.28
CA ARG A 216 -5.74 12.41 -4.24
C ARG A 216 -7.13 12.92 -3.80
N VAL A 217 -8.19 12.13 -4.01
CA VAL A 217 -9.56 12.51 -3.63
C VAL A 217 -9.66 12.79 -2.13
N PHE A 218 -8.95 12.06 -1.28
CA PHE A 218 -8.99 12.24 0.17
C PHE A 218 -8.43 13.58 0.62
N ALA A 219 -7.32 14.02 0.06
CA ALA A 219 -6.75 15.35 0.33
C ALA A 219 -7.69 16.45 -0.18
N ALA A 220 -8.10 16.37 -1.44
CA ALA A 220 -9.00 17.37 -2.05
C ALA A 220 -10.35 17.48 -1.32
N TRP A 221 -10.88 16.36 -0.81
CA TRP A 221 -12.11 16.38 -0.01
C TRP A 221 -11.92 17.07 1.35
N ARG A 222 -10.78 16.87 2.02
CA ARG A 222 -10.48 17.58 3.29
C ARG A 222 -10.44 19.07 3.11
N ASP A 223 -9.93 19.55 1.97
CA ASP A 223 -9.80 20.97 1.67
C ASP A 223 -11.14 21.62 1.29
N ASP A 224 -12.03 20.90 0.58
CA ASP A 224 -13.37 21.38 0.21
C ASP A 224 -14.42 20.24 0.19
N PRO A 225 -15.02 19.88 1.33
CA PRO A 225 -15.98 18.78 1.42
C PRO A 225 -17.38 19.09 0.82
N ARG A 226 -17.56 20.24 0.17
CA ARG A 226 -18.88 20.72 -0.27
C ARG A 226 -19.26 20.30 -1.68
N SER A 227 -18.31 19.93 -2.54
CA SER A 227 -18.58 19.68 -3.94
C SER A 227 -17.74 18.55 -4.54
N LEU A 228 -18.36 17.38 -4.71
CA LEU A 228 -17.73 16.28 -5.45
C LEU A 228 -17.36 16.62 -6.90
N ALA A 229 -18.10 17.55 -7.54
CA ALA A 229 -17.78 18.00 -8.89
C ALA A 229 -16.46 18.77 -8.93
N ARG A 230 -16.19 19.64 -7.93
CA ARG A 230 -14.90 20.33 -7.81
C ARG A 230 -13.77 19.37 -7.51
N VAL A 231 -13.95 18.47 -6.54
CA VAL A 231 -12.98 17.43 -6.22
C VAL A 231 -12.66 16.58 -7.46
N ALA A 232 -13.68 16.21 -8.25
CA ALA A 232 -13.46 15.48 -9.49
C ALA A 232 -12.57 16.26 -10.48
N ALA A 233 -12.88 17.53 -10.73
CA ALA A 233 -12.09 18.39 -11.62
C ALA A 233 -10.64 18.57 -11.11
N GLU A 234 -10.47 18.83 -9.82
CA GLU A 234 -9.15 19.01 -9.20
C GLU A 234 -8.29 17.74 -9.26
N CYS A 235 -8.92 16.59 -9.04
CA CYS A 235 -8.23 15.29 -9.11
C CYS A 235 -8.04 14.77 -10.56
N GLY A 236 -8.44 15.52 -11.60
CA GLY A 236 -8.24 15.16 -13.00
C GLY A 236 -9.19 14.06 -13.48
N TYR A 237 -10.39 13.96 -12.92
CA TYR A 237 -11.49 13.17 -13.47
C TYR A 237 -12.20 13.96 -14.56
N TYR A 238 -12.75 13.24 -15.56
CA TYR A 238 -13.52 13.86 -16.63
C TYR A 238 -14.79 14.52 -16.10
N ASP A 239 -15.48 13.84 -15.17
CA ASP A 239 -16.67 14.33 -14.49
C ASP A 239 -16.84 13.65 -13.12
N GLN A 240 -17.85 14.08 -12.36
CA GLN A 240 -18.21 13.49 -11.07
C GLN A 240 -18.60 12.01 -11.19
N SER A 241 -19.23 11.59 -12.28
CA SER A 241 -19.65 10.20 -12.46
C SER A 241 -18.46 9.26 -12.63
N HIS A 242 -17.40 9.74 -13.31
CA HIS A 242 -16.12 9.03 -13.41
C HIS A 242 -15.46 8.86 -12.03
N LEU A 243 -15.41 9.93 -11.22
CA LEU A 243 -14.91 9.85 -9.84
C LEU A 243 -15.72 8.84 -9.02
N VAL A 244 -17.05 8.91 -9.05
CA VAL A 244 -17.94 8.01 -8.29
C VAL A 244 -17.72 6.55 -8.68
N ARG A 245 -17.47 6.27 -9.96
CA ARG A 245 -17.18 4.91 -10.45
C ARG A 245 -15.86 4.40 -9.90
N ASP A 246 -14.77 5.16 -10.06
CA ASP A 246 -13.46 4.79 -9.53
C ASP A 246 -13.51 4.62 -8.00
N PHE A 247 -14.21 5.51 -7.31
CA PHE A 247 -14.34 5.45 -5.86
C PHE A 247 -15.08 4.17 -5.40
N ARG A 248 -16.16 3.78 -6.08
CA ARG A 248 -16.84 2.51 -5.80
C ARG A 248 -15.96 1.30 -6.09
N ASP A 249 -15.18 1.34 -7.17
CA ASP A 249 -14.26 0.26 -7.50
C ASP A 249 -13.20 0.06 -6.40
N PHE A 250 -12.65 1.17 -5.85
CA PHE A 250 -11.51 1.15 -4.94
C PHE A 250 -11.88 1.19 -3.45
N ALA A 251 -13.01 1.79 -3.07
CA ALA A 251 -13.47 1.88 -1.69
C ALA A 251 -14.69 0.99 -1.38
N GLY A 252 -15.31 0.39 -2.40
CA GLY A 252 -16.49 -0.46 -2.23
C GLY A 252 -17.78 0.30 -1.93
N ALA A 253 -17.72 1.64 -1.80
CA ALA A 253 -18.85 2.49 -1.40
C ALA A 253 -18.85 3.82 -2.18
N PRO A 254 -19.96 4.54 -2.25
CA PRO A 254 -19.99 5.87 -2.85
C PRO A 254 -19.23 6.91 -2.02
N PRO A 255 -18.61 7.94 -2.65
CA PRO A 255 -17.64 8.82 -1.99
C PRO A 255 -18.23 9.64 -0.84
N ALA A 256 -19.42 10.23 -0.98
CA ALA A 256 -19.92 11.21 -0.01
C ALA A 256 -20.06 10.64 1.41
N GLY A 257 -20.74 9.51 1.56
CA GLY A 257 -20.91 8.85 2.85
C GLY A 257 -19.60 8.29 3.40
N PHE A 258 -18.79 7.68 2.56
CA PHE A 258 -17.49 7.10 2.96
C PHE A 258 -16.53 8.19 3.46
N LEU A 259 -16.38 9.29 2.72
CA LEU A 259 -15.47 10.38 3.06
C LEU A 259 -15.93 11.17 4.31
N ALA A 260 -17.25 11.24 4.56
CA ALA A 260 -17.79 11.88 5.75
C ALA A 260 -17.59 11.04 7.02
N ALA A 261 -17.48 9.73 6.89
CA ALA A 261 -17.33 8.78 7.99
C ALA A 261 -16.03 7.95 7.84
N LEU A 262 -14.94 8.60 7.39
CA LEU A 262 -13.67 7.92 7.10
C LEU A 262 -13.16 7.18 8.36
N PRO A 263 -13.01 5.84 8.30
CA PRO A 263 -12.53 5.06 9.43
C PRO A 263 -11.12 5.45 9.85
N GLU A 264 -10.80 5.34 11.16
CA GLU A 264 -9.52 5.79 11.73
C GLU A 264 -8.33 5.06 11.10
N PHE A 265 -8.40 3.74 10.99
CA PHE A 265 -7.34 2.96 10.35
C PHE A 265 -7.14 3.35 8.89
N THR A 266 -8.24 3.49 8.13
CA THR A 266 -8.20 3.90 6.73
C THR A 266 -7.56 5.29 6.57
N ALA A 267 -7.83 6.21 7.51
CA ALA A 267 -7.32 7.57 7.47
C ALA A 267 -5.78 7.64 7.50
N PHE A 268 -5.09 6.69 8.16
CA PHE A 268 -3.63 6.62 8.18
C PHE A 268 -3.00 6.36 6.81
N PHE A 269 -3.74 5.78 5.88
CA PHE A 269 -3.26 5.36 4.57
C PHE A 269 -3.81 6.21 3.41
N THR A 270 -4.50 7.32 3.71
CA THR A 270 -5.12 8.22 2.72
C THR A 270 -4.61 9.66 2.82
N SER A 271 -3.40 9.86 3.36
CA SER A 271 -2.76 11.17 3.55
C SER A 271 -1.80 11.52 2.41
#